data_fbd16824adcb5588622695c5290fbe1f
#
_entry.id   fbd16824adcb5588622695c5290fbe1f
#
_cell.length_a   1.000
_cell.length_b   1.000
_cell.length_c   1.000
_cell.angle_alpha   90.00
_cell.angle_beta   90.00
_cell.angle_gamma   90.00
#
_symmetry.space_group_name_H-M   'P 1'
#
loop_
_entity.id
_entity.type
_entity.pdbx_description
1 polymer ?
#
loop_
_entity_poly.entity_id
_entity_poly.type
_entity_poly.pdbx_seq_one_letter_code
_entity_poly.pdbx_strand_id
1 'polypeptide(L)'
;MRIGIDFDNTLIDYDRVFLDAARELGLVPRDFAGSKRAVRDAIRLLPDGELTWQRLQGHVYGAGIGGAVPFAGAGAFLRRCAQDEVTIFIVSHKTRFGHFDPARVDLREAARGWMTAQGFFRAGQGLPGDHVYFEDDREHKLARIAALGCTHFIDDLEEVFADPRFPAGVRRILLAETGTECCDVHCTDWQGVTAAVFGDAG
;
A
#
# COMPACT_ATOMS: atom_id res chain seq x y z
N MET A 1 16.84 -5.41 13.26
CA MET A 1 15.95 -5.70 12.11
C MET A 1 15.48 -4.38 11.51
N ARG A 2 15.36 -4.29 10.17
CA ARG A 2 14.94 -3.09 9.43
C ARG A 2 13.88 -3.54 8.42
N ILE A 3 12.65 -3.09 8.57
CA ILE A 3 11.51 -3.54 7.77
C ILE A 3 11.02 -2.40 6.88
N GLY A 4 11.04 -2.62 5.56
CA GLY A 4 10.36 -1.77 4.61
C GLY A 4 8.94 -2.29 4.37
N ILE A 5 7.99 -1.38 4.22
CA ILE A 5 6.58 -1.70 3.99
C ILE A 5 6.08 -0.82 2.85
N ASP A 6 5.40 -1.38 1.86
CA ASP A 6 4.67 -0.60 0.88
C ASP A 6 3.47 0.10 1.52
N PHE A 7 2.91 1.09 0.83
CA PHE A 7 1.80 1.87 1.35
C PHE A 7 0.45 1.45 0.77
N ASP A 8 0.31 1.54 -0.57
CA ASP A 8 -0.98 1.35 -1.25
C ASP A 8 -1.35 -0.15 -1.28
N ASN A 9 -2.54 -0.51 -0.81
CA ASN A 9 -3.05 -1.89 -0.64
C ASN A 9 -2.20 -2.80 0.27
N THR A 10 -1.24 -2.24 0.97
CA THR A 10 -0.44 -2.93 1.99
C THR A 10 -0.77 -2.39 3.38
N LEU A 11 -0.62 -1.09 3.63
CA LEU A 11 -1.04 -0.45 4.88
C LEU A 11 -2.44 0.14 4.82
N ILE A 12 -2.82 0.70 3.67
CA ILE A 12 -4.10 1.35 3.42
C ILE A 12 -4.97 0.51 2.51
N ASP A 13 -6.19 0.25 2.94
CA ASP A 13 -7.24 -0.44 2.19
C ASP A 13 -8.15 0.58 1.50
N TYR A 14 -8.18 0.49 0.18
CA TYR A 14 -8.98 1.36 -0.68
C TYR A 14 -10.26 0.71 -1.22
N ASP A 15 -10.52 -0.55 -0.95
CA ASP A 15 -11.59 -1.32 -1.61
C ASP A 15 -12.93 -0.60 -1.52
N ARG A 16 -13.30 -0.18 -0.31
CA ARG A 16 -14.55 0.52 -0.07
C ARG A 16 -14.62 1.89 -0.76
N VAL A 17 -13.54 2.65 -0.71
CA VAL A 17 -13.51 4.00 -1.31
C VAL A 17 -13.65 3.94 -2.83
N PHE A 18 -12.95 2.99 -3.48
CA PHE A 18 -13.11 2.77 -4.92
C PHE A 18 -14.53 2.37 -5.28
N LEU A 19 -15.12 1.46 -4.52
CA LEU A 19 -16.49 0.99 -4.74
C LEU A 19 -17.51 2.13 -4.58
N ASP A 20 -17.44 2.88 -3.49
CA ASP A 20 -18.37 3.97 -3.21
C ASP A 20 -18.22 5.09 -4.26
N ALA A 21 -17.00 5.53 -4.56
CA ALA A 21 -16.75 6.53 -5.61
C ALA A 21 -17.22 6.08 -7.00
N ALA A 22 -17.00 4.80 -7.36
CA ALA A 22 -17.49 4.27 -8.65
C ALA A 22 -19.02 4.25 -8.74
N ARG A 23 -19.71 3.95 -7.64
CA ARG A 23 -21.18 3.99 -7.56
C ARG A 23 -21.71 5.42 -7.63
N GLU A 24 -21.11 6.36 -6.91
CA GLU A 24 -21.47 7.77 -6.88
C GLU A 24 -21.34 8.42 -8.27
N LEU A 25 -20.28 8.06 -8.98
CA LEU A 25 -20.03 8.53 -10.35
C LEU A 25 -20.83 7.76 -11.42
N GLY A 26 -21.62 6.74 -11.03
CA GLY A 26 -22.41 5.94 -11.96
C GLY A 26 -21.56 5.06 -12.89
N LEU A 27 -20.33 4.76 -12.54
CA LEU A 27 -19.40 3.90 -13.30
C LEU A 27 -19.71 2.42 -13.13
N VAL A 28 -20.38 2.06 -12.06
CA VAL A 28 -20.91 0.72 -11.78
C VAL A 28 -22.34 0.83 -11.23
N PRO A 29 -23.16 -0.21 -11.32
CA PRO A 29 -24.49 -0.24 -10.71
C PRO A 29 -24.44 0.04 -9.19
N ARG A 30 -25.52 0.60 -8.65
CA ARG A 30 -25.59 0.91 -7.20
C ARG A 30 -25.48 -0.32 -6.29
N ASP A 31 -25.92 -1.46 -6.77
CA ASP A 31 -25.85 -2.77 -6.11
C ASP A 31 -24.58 -3.57 -6.45
N PHE A 32 -23.71 -3.03 -7.32
CA PHE A 32 -22.41 -3.67 -7.62
C PHE A 32 -21.62 -3.87 -6.33
N ALA A 33 -21.08 -5.06 -6.12
CA ALA A 33 -20.23 -5.42 -4.97
C ALA A 33 -18.90 -6.00 -5.45
N GLY A 34 -17.85 -5.75 -4.72
CA GLY A 34 -16.53 -6.31 -5.04
C GLY A 34 -15.38 -5.44 -4.54
N SER A 35 -14.18 -5.98 -4.69
CA SER A 35 -12.92 -5.30 -4.36
C SER A 35 -12.58 -4.21 -5.39
N LYS A 36 -11.58 -3.40 -5.09
CA LYS A 36 -10.96 -2.44 -6.04
C LYS A 36 -10.63 -3.10 -7.38
N ARG A 37 -10.14 -4.34 -7.37
CA ARG A 37 -9.86 -5.11 -8.59
C ARG A 37 -11.12 -5.34 -9.41
N ALA A 38 -12.21 -5.77 -8.78
CA ALA A 38 -13.50 -5.98 -9.45
C ALA A 38 -14.05 -4.67 -10.03
N VAL A 39 -13.96 -3.56 -9.29
CA VAL A 39 -14.34 -2.21 -9.76
C VAL A 39 -13.51 -1.81 -10.97
N ARG A 40 -12.20 -1.99 -10.92
CA ARG A 40 -11.29 -1.70 -12.05
C ARG A 40 -11.67 -2.48 -13.29
N ASP A 41 -11.86 -3.79 -13.14
CA ASP A 41 -12.14 -4.69 -14.26
C ASP A 41 -13.49 -4.37 -14.89
N ALA A 42 -14.50 -4.00 -14.09
CA ALA A 42 -15.79 -3.53 -14.59
C ALA A 42 -15.68 -2.19 -15.34
N ILE A 43 -14.95 -1.22 -14.80
CA ILE A 43 -14.77 0.09 -15.45
C ILE A 43 -14.00 -0.05 -16.78
N ARG A 44 -13.00 -0.92 -16.85
CA ARG A 44 -12.22 -1.15 -18.07
C ARG A 44 -13.03 -1.71 -19.24
N LEU A 45 -14.21 -2.27 -18.98
CA LEU A 45 -15.15 -2.71 -20.02
C LEU A 45 -15.97 -1.57 -20.61
N LEU A 46 -15.97 -0.38 -20.01
CA LEU A 46 -16.69 0.78 -20.51
C LEU A 46 -15.93 1.44 -21.68
N PRO A 47 -16.61 2.22 -22.56
CA PRO A 47 -15.94 3.12 -23.48
C PRO A 47 -14.96 4.02 -22.71
N ASP A 48 -13.74 4.20 -23.23
CA ASP A 48 -12.65 4.94 -22.55
C ASP A 48 -12.36 4.44 -21.11
N GLY A 49 -12.60 3.16 -20.85
CA GLY A 49 -12.57 2.58 -19.50
C GLY A 49 -11.21 2.74 -18.80
N GLU A 50 -10.09 2.62 -19.52
CA GLU A 50 -8.76 2.84 -18.92
C GLU A 50 -8.57 4.31 -18.47
N LEU A 51 -8.98 5.27 -19.30
CA LEU A 51 -8.93 6.69 -18.93
C LEU A 51 -9.85 7.00 -17.73
N THR A 52 -11.04 6.40 -17.73
CA THR A 52 -12.00 6.53 -16.64
C THR A 52 -11.45 5.95 -15.33
N TRP A 53 -10.80 4.78 -15.41
CA TRP A 53 -10.12 4.17 -14.27
C TRP A 53 -9.00 5.07 -13.72
N GLN A 54 -8.15 5.62 -14.58
CA GLN A 54 -7.06 6.52 -14.16
C GLN A 54 -7.57 7.81 -13.50
N ARG A 55 -8.69 8.37 -13.97
CA ARG A 55 -9.37 9.51 -13.33
C ARG A 55 -9.90 9.14 -11.94
N LEU A 56 -10.54 7.98 -11.82
CA LEU A 56 -11.02 7.47 -10.54
C LEU A 56 -9.87 7.24 -9.56
N GLN A 57 -8.73 6.68 -10.02
CA GLN A 57 -7.53 6.55 -9.20
C GLN A 57 -7.02 7.90 -8.69
N GLY A 58 -6.91 8.90 -9.57
CA GLY A 58 -6.50 10.25 -9.17
C GLY A 58 -7.40 10.84 -8.08
N HIS A 59 -8.71 10.68 -8.21
CA HIS A 59 -9.67 11.12 -7.21
C HIS A 59 -9.52 10.37 -5.88
N VAL A 60 -9.52 9.03 -5.91
CA VAL A 60 -9.49 8.20 -4.69
C VAL A 60 -8.18 8.35 -3.93
N TYR A 61 -7.04 8.34 -4.63
CA TYR A 61 -5.73 8.49 -3.99
C TYR A 61 -5.45 9.93 -3.52
N GLY A 62 -6.18 10.91 -4.07
CA GLY A 62 -6.10 12.32 -3.71
C GLY A 62 -7.18 12.73 -2.72
N ALA A 63 -8.19 13.44 -3.22
CA ALA A 63 -9.27 14.02 -2.41
C ALA A 63 -10.10 12.97 -1.64
N GLY A 64 -10.23 11.76 -2.19
CA GLY A 64 -11.02 10.67 -1.61
C GLY A 64 -10.30 9.84 -0.54
N ILE A 65 -8.97 10.01 -0.36
CA ILE A 65 -8.16 9.15 0.52
C ILE A 65 -8.66 9.09 1.98
N GLY A 66 -9.32 10.15 2.43
CA GLY A 66 -9.85 10.22 3.79
C GLY A 66 -10.92 9.16 4.12
N GLY A 67 -11.56 8.57 3.11
CA GLY A 67 -12.50 7.47 3.28
C GLY A 67 -11.85 6.09 3.41
N ALA A 68 -10.57 5.96 3.10
CA ALA A 68 -9.84 4.70 3.21
C ALA A 68 -9.50 4.37 4.67
N VAL A 69 -9.34 3.09 4.96
CA VAL A 69 -9.05 2.58 6.31
C VAL A 69 -7.72 1.84 6.33
N PRO A 70 -7.04 1.75 7.48
CA PRO A 70 -5.89 0.86 7.60
C PRO A 70 -6.32 -0.61 7.45
N PHE A 71 -5.49 -1.43 6.82
CA PHE A 71 -5.68 -2.88 6.87
C PHE A 71 -5.77 -3.38 8.30
N ALA A 72 -6.70 -4.32 8.54
CA ALA A 72 -6.84 -4.94 9.85
C ALA A 72 -5.52 -5.59 10.28
N GLY A 73 -5.06 -5.30 11.50
CA GLY A 73 -3.79 -5.81 12.03
C GLY A 73 -2.55 -4.95 11.75
N ALA A 74 -2.54 -4.09 10.71
CA ALA A 74 -1.39 -3.25 10.38
C ALA A 74 -0.93 -2.39 11.57
N GLY A 75 -1.85 -1.71 12.24
CA GLY A 75 -1.51 -0.90 13.43
C GLY A 75 -0.97 -1.73 14.61
N ALA A 76 -1.43 -2.98 14.76
CA ALA A 76 -0.91 -3.89 15.79
C ALA A 76 0.53 -4.32 15.46
N PHE A 77 0.82 -4.62 14.20
CA PHE A 77 2.16 -4.91 13.72
C PHE A 77 3.13 -3.75 13.98
N LEU A 78 2.75 -2.51 13.64
CA LEU A 78 3.58 -1.33 13.89
C LEU A 78 3.88 -1.15 15.38
N ARG A 79 2.88 -1.31 16.26
CA ARG A 79 3.10 -1.26 17.71
C ARG A 79 4.04 -2.36 18.21
N ARG A 80 3.93 -3.58 17.68
CA ARG A 80 4.84 -4.68 18.02
C ARG A 80 6.27 -4.34 17.58
N CYS A 81 6.45 -3.78 16.39
CA CYS A 81 7.76 -3.29 15.95
C CYS A 81 8.35 -2.25 16.91
N ALA A 82 7.51 -1.32 17.41
CA ALA A 82 7.97 -0.32 18.39
C ALA A 82 8.41 -0.97 19.71
N GLN A 83 7.65 -1.96 20.20
CA GLN A 83 7.97 -2.68 21.45
C GLN A 83 9.27 -3.47 21.34
N ASP A 84 9.54 -4.05 20.18
CA ASP A 84 10.73 -4.88 19.92
C ASP A 84 11.90 -4.07 19.31
N GLU A 85 11.81 -2.73 19.34
CA GLU A 85 12.83 -1.79 18.80
C GLU A 85 13.21 -2.06 17.34
N VAL A 86 12.25 -2.52 16.54
CA VAL A 86 12.42 -2.76 15.10
C VAL A 86 12.26 -1.47 14.34
N THR A 87 13.23 -1.13 13.49
CA THR A 87 13.15 0.04 12.61
C THR A 87 12.22 -0.22 11.44
N ILE A 88 11.22 0.67 11.23
CA ILE A 88 10.27 0.59 10.13
C ILE A 88 10.49 1.73 9.16
N PHE A 89 10.30 1.44 7.88
CA PHE A 89 10.25 2.40 6.79
C PHE A 89 9.02 2.16 5.93
N ILE A 90 8.35 3.21 5.50
CA ILE A 90 7.40 3.13 4.39
C ILE A 90 8.16 3.48 3.12
N VAL A 91 8.13 2.58 2.13
CA VAL A 91 8.78 2.78 0.83
C VAL A 91 7.80 2.39 -0.27
N SER A 92 7.16 3.38 -0.88
CA SER A 92 6.16 3.16 -1.91
C SER A 92 6.48 3.93 -3.18
N HIS A 93 6.20 3.36 -4.35
CA HIS A 93 6.23 4.15 -5.55
C HIS A 93 4.89 4.86 -5.70
N LYS A 94 4.92 6.19 -5.66
CA LYS A 94 3.72 7.02 -5.71
C LYS A 94 4.01 8.30 -6.47
N THR A 95 3.35 8.48 -7.60
CA THR A 95 3.46 9.73 -8.36
C THR A 95 2.98 10.92 -7.52
N ARG A 96 3.53 12.08 -7.77
CA ARG A 96 3.14 13.28 -7.01
C ARG A 96 1.71 13.71 -7.31
N PHE A 97 1.27 13.55 -8.56
CA PHE A 97 -0.08 13.92 -9.00
C PHE A 97 -0.73 12.76 -9.74
N GLY A 98 -2.04 12.61 -9.58
CA GLY A 98 -2.83 11.64 -10.32
C GLY A 98 -2.88 11.97 -11.82
N HIS A 99 -2.91 10.93 -12.66
CA HIS A 99 -3.17 11.11 -14.08
C HIS A 99 -4.58 11.67 -14.28
N PHE A 100 -4.70 12.70 -15.10
CA PHE A 100 -5.97 13.34 -15.45
C PHE A 100 -6.78 13.89 -14.24
N ASP A 101 -6.14 14.16 -13.12
CA ASP A 101 -6.76 14.87 -12.00
C ASP A 101 -6.68 16.39 -12.22
N PRO A 102 -7.80 17.07 -12.52
CA PRO A 102 -7.81 18.52 -12.75
C PRO A 102 -7.51 19.32 -11.47
N ALA A 103 -7.77 18.73 -10.30
CA ALA A 103 -7.50 19.36 -9.00
C ALA A 103 -6.03 19.32 -8.62
N ARG A 104 -5.21 18.49 -9.32
CA ARG A 104 -3.77 18.32 -9.06
C ARG A 104 -3.45 18.15 -7.58
N VAL A 105 -4.23 17.31 -6.90
CA VAL A 105 -3.96 16.99 -5.50
C VAL A 105 -2.61 16.31 -5.39
N ASP A 106 -1.75 16.77 -4.47
CA ASP A 106 -0.49 16.11 -4.19
C ASP A 106 -0.75 14.80 -3.44
N LEU A 107 -0.59 13.67 -4.15
CA LEU A 107 -0.91 12.34 -3.64
C LEU A 107 0.00 11.90 -2.50
N ARG A 108 1.24 12.43 -2.46
CA ARG A 108 2.21 12.15 -1.38
C ARG A 108 1.82 12.87 -0.10
N GLU A 109 1.42 14.13 -0.22
CA GLU A 109 0.90 14.90 0.92
C GLU A 109 -0.45 14.33 1.41
N ALA A 110 -1.34 13.92 0.52
CA ALA A 110 -2.59 13.25 0.87
C ALA A 110 -2.33 11.96 1.67
N ALA A 111 -1.37 11.14 1.23
CA ALA A 111 -0.97 9.91 1.93
C ALA A 111 -0.37 10.22 3.32
N ARG A 112 0.51 11.23 3.43
CA ARG A 112 1.06 11.66 4.74
C ARG A 112 -0.01 12.19 5.66
N GLY A 113 -0.94 13.00 5.16
CA GLY A 113 -2.09 13.51 5.89
C GLY A 113 -2.97 12.38 6.41
N TRP A 114 -3.24 11.37 5.58
CA TRP A 114 -3.99 10.19 5.98
C TRP A 114 -3.26 9.41 7.10
N MET A 115 -1.98 9.10 6.95
CA MET A 115 -1.19 8.44 8.00
C MET A 115 -1.20 9.22 9.32
N THR A 116 -1.13 10.55 9.24
CA THR A 116 -1.25 11.43 10.42
C THR A 116 -2.61 11.29 11.08
N ALA A 117 -3.70 11.35 10.30
CA ALA A 117 -5.08 11.21 10.79
C ALA A 117 -5.33 9.84 11.43
N GLN A 118 -4.76 8.77 10.86
CA GLN A 118 -4.81 7.41 11.42
C GLN A 118 -3.87 7.20 12.62
N GLY A 119 -3.06 8.19 12.96
CA GLY A 119 -2.19 8.16 14.14
C GLY A 119 -0.92 7.33 14.00
N PHE A 120 -0.49 7.00 12.78
CA PHE A 120 0.72 6.19 12.55
C PHE A 120 2.00 6.84 13.07
N PHE A 121 2.05 8.15 13.18
CA PHE A 121 3.21 8.91 13.68
C PHE A 121 3.15 9.20 15.19
N ARG A 122 2.14 8.67 15.91
CA ARG A 122 2.05 8.87 17.35
C ARG A 122 3.13 8.07 18.07
N ALA A 123 3.54 8.57 19.25
CA ALA A 123 4.47 7.86 20.12
C ALA A 123 3.96 6.42 20.36
N GLY A 124 4.87 5.46 20.30
CA GLY A 124 4.54 4.03 20.47
C GLY A 124 3.99 3.31 19.23
N GLN A 125 3.86 3.99 18.07
CA GLN A 125 3.48 3.34 16.81
C GLN A 125 4.69 2.88 15.97
N GLY A 126 5.90 3.23 16.35
CA GLY A 126 7.13 2.76 15.72
C GLY A 126 7.47 3.33 14.34
N LEU A 127 6.65 4.25 13.81
CA LEU A 127 6.89 4.87 12.51
C LEU A 127 7.20 6.38 12.68
N PRO A 128 8.48 6.80 12.61
CA PRO A 128 8.83 8.22 12.51
C PRO A 128 8.38 8.81 11.17
N GLY A 129 7.94 10.08 11.18
CA GLY A 129 7.45 10.74 9.96
C GLY A 129 8.50 10.92 8.86
N ASP A 130 9.79 10.96 9.22
CA ASP A 130 10.94 11.03 8.30
C ASP A 130 11.34 9.65 7.73
N HIS A 131 10.71 8.57 8.20
CA HIS A 131 10.88 7.23 7.65
C HIS A 131 9.90 6.89 6.51
N VAL A 132 9.22 7.88 5.94
CA VAL A 132 8.29 7.69 4.83
C VAL A 132 8.90 8.21 3.53
N TYR A 133 9.04 7.32 2.56
CA TYR A 133 9.65 7.58 1.26
C TYR A 133 8.66 7.25 0.15
N PHE A 134 8.35 8.25 -0.67
CA PHE A 134 7.57 8.11 -1.89
C PHE A 134 8.48 8.32 -3.10
N GLU A 135 8.64 7.30 -3.90
CA GLU A 135 9.48 7.32 -5.09
C GLU A 135 8.62 7.47 -6.36
N ASP A 136 9.22 7.97 -7.43
CA ASP A 136 8.50 8.26 -8.67
C ASP A 136 8.14 6.98 -9.45
N ASP A 137 8.95 5.94 -9.28
CA ASP A 137 8.79 4.67 -9.97
C ASP A 137 9.34 3.48 -9.16
N ARG A 138 9.19 2.28 -9.73
CA ARG A 138 9.65 1.03 -9.11
C ARG A 138 11.17 0.97 -8.96
N GLU A 139 11.94 1.46 -9.93
CA GLU A 139 13.40 1.43 -9.89
C GLU A 139 13.92 2.22 -8.69
N HIS A 140 13.43 3.43 -8.50
CA HIS A 140 13.78 4.26 -7.35
C HIS A 140 13.30 3.63 -6.03
N LYS A 141 12.11 2.98 -6.00
CA LYS A 141 11.63 2.22 -4.85
C LYS A 141 12.62 1.13 -4.45
N LEU A 142 13.08 0.32 -5.40
CA LEU A 142 14.05 -0.77 -5.14
C LEU A 142 15.41 -0.22 -4.67
N ALA A 143 15.89 0.85 -5.29
CA ALA A 143 17.11 1.53 -4.87
C ALA A 143 16.98 2.09 -3.42
N ARG A 144 15.81 2.61 -3.04
CA ARG A 144 15.53 3.08 -1.68
C ARG A 144 15.55 1.93 -0.68
N ILE A 145 14.93 0.79 -0.98
CA ILE A 145 14.93 -0.40 -0.14
C ILE A 145 16.38 -0.84 0.16
N ALA A 146 17.23 -0.87 -0.88
CA ALA A 146 18.66 -1.20 -0.75
C ALA A 146 19.40 -0.16 0.12
N ALA A 147 19.23 1.13 -0.17
CA ALA A 147 19.91 2.22 0.54
C ALA A 147 19.54 2.29 2.04
N LEU A 148 18.30 1.94 2.38
CA LEU A 148 17.85 1.86 3.77
C LEU A 148 18.37 0.60 4.49
N GLY A 149 18.98 -0.34 3.78
CA GLY A 149 19.46 -1.61 4.35
C GLY A 149 18.33 -2.44 4.94
N CYS A 150 17.19 -2.48 4.26
CA CYS A 150 16.06 -3.30 4.69
C CYS A 150 16.47 -4.77 4.77
N THR A 151 16.07 -5.46 5.83
CA THR A 151 16.24 -6.92 5.98
C THR A 151 15.00 -7.68 5.55
N HIS A 152 13.83 -7.01 5.57
CA HIS A 152 12.53 -7.53 5.16
C HIS A 152 11.81 -6.44 4.36
N PHE A 153 11.03 -6.87 3.37
CA PHE A 153 10.13 -5.97 2.65
C PHE A 153 8.76 -6.61 2.51
N ILE A 154 7.70 -5.85 2.79
CA ILE A 154 6.30 -6.28 2.75
C ILE A 154 5.61 -5.48 1.64
N ASP A 155 5.00 -6.17 0.67
CA ASP A 155 4.36 -5.58 -0.51
C ASP A 155 3.18 -6.43 -0.96
N ASP A 156 2.17 -5.82 -1.61
CA ASP A 156 1.04 -6.53 -2.22
C ASP A 156 1.30 -6.93 -3.69
N LEU A 157 2.38 -6.42 -4.30
CA LEU A 157 2.69 -6.62 -5.71
C LEU A 157 3.84 -7.62 -5.91
N GLU A 158 3.52 -8.78 -6.50
CA GLU A 158 4.52 -9.79 -6.86
C GLU A 158 5.59 -9.26 -7.82
N GLU A 159 5.22 -8.30 -8.71
CA GLU A 159 6.15 -7.73 -9.68
C GLU A 159 7.26 -6.90 -9.04
N VAL A 160 7.11 -6.48 -7.80
CA VAL A 160 8.18 -5.84 -7.02
C VAL A 160 9.25 -6.87 -6.68
N PHE A 161 8.84 -8.05 -6.25
CA PHE A 161 9.73 -9.15 -5.86
C PHE A 161 10.32 -9.91 -7.05
N ALA A 162 9.61 -9.95 -8.18
CA ALA A 162 10.07 -10.56 -9.43
C ALA A 162 11.08 -9.68 -10.20
N ASP A 163 11.20 -8.39 -9.86
CA ASP A 163 12.16 -7.50 -10.52
C ASP A 163 13.59 -7.93 -10.21
N PRO A 164 14.45 -8.20 -11.23
CA PRO A 164 15.83 -8.65 -11.02
C PRO A 164 16.69 -7.65 -10.25
N ARG A 165 16.27 -6.41 -10.12
CA ARG A 165 16.94 -5.35 -9.34
C ARG A 165 16.54 -5.37 -7.87
N PHE A 166 15.60 -6.26 -7.46
CA PHE A 166 15.23 -6.35 -6.05
C PHE A 166 16.45 -6.72 -5.19
N PRO A 167 16.72 -6.00 -4.08
CA PRO A 167 17.97 -6.17 -3.34
C PRO A 167 18.16 -7.59 -2.80
N ALA A 168 19.29 -8.20 -3.11
CA ALA A 168 19.63 -9.52 -2.62
C ALA A 168 19.72 -9.55 -1.08
N GLY A 169 19.24 -10.63 -0.47
CA GLY A 169 19.27 -10.81 0.99
C GLY A 169 18.15 -10.12 1.75
N VAL A 170 17.28 -9.35 1.09
CA VAL A 170 16.05 -8.83 1.69
C VAL A 170 14.96 -9.89 1.61
N ARG A 171 14.42 -10.31 2.75
CA ARG A 171 13.32 -11.27 2.83
C ARG A 171 12.05 -10.68 2.25
N ARG A 172 11.47 -11.34 1.24
CA ARG A 172 10.30 -10.91 0.48
C ARG A 172 9.04 -11.47 1.11
N ILE A 173 8.17 -10.60 1.62
CA ILE A 173 6.89 -10.98 2.24
C ILE A 173 5.77 -10.42 1.36
N LEU A 174 5.10 -11.29 0.63
CA LEU A 174 3.96 -10.93 -0.21
C LEU A 174 2.68 -10.95 0.63
N LEU A 175 1.98 -9.82 0.68
CA LEU A 175 0.68 -9.68 1.32
C LEU A 175 -0.42 -9.63 0.25
N ALA A 176 -0.95 -10.77 -0.12
CA ALA A 176 -1.93 -10.90 -1.21
C ALA A 176 -2.86 -12.10 -0.99
N GLU A 177 -4.00 -12.14 -1.70
CA GLU A 177 -4.92 -13.30 -1.64
C GLU A 177 -4.30 -14.59 -2.20
N THR A 178 -3.43 -14.46 -3.21
CA THR A 178 -2.77 -15.58 -3.88
C THR A 178 -1.25 -15.44 -3.80
N GLY A 179 -0.56 -16.53 -3.51
CA GLY A 179 0.90 -16.58 -3.46
C GLY A 179 1.53 -16.83 -4.83
N THR A 180 2.82 -16.52 -4.93
CA THR A 180 3.65 -16.74 -6.11
C THR A 180 5.01 -17.30 -5.71
N GLU A 181 5.77 -17.82 -6.68
CA GLU A 181 7.13 -18.34 -6.43
C GLU A 181 8.19 -17.24 -6.23
N CYS A 182 7.84 -15.96 -6.45
CA CYS A 182 8.79 -14.86 -6.37
C CYS A 182 8.96 -14.25 -4.97
N CYS A 183 8.25 -14.76 -3.96
CA CYS A 183 8.38 -14.34 -2.57
C CYS A 183 8.98 -15.44 -1.68
N ASP A 184 9.55 -15.03 -0.55
CA ASP A 184 10.08 -15.99 0.45
C ASP A 184 8.98 -16.42 1.43
N VAL A 185 7.98 -15.55 1.64
CA VAL A 185 6.80 -15.79 2.46
C VAL A 185 5.58 -15.17 1.79
N HIS A 186 4.48 -15.91 1.79
CA HIS A 186 3.16 -15.42 1.38
C HIS A 186 2.23 -15.35 2.59
N CYS A 187 1.56 -14.22 2.75
CA CYS A 187 0.58 -13.97 3.80
C CYS A 187 -0.70 -13.39 3.17
N THR A 188 -1.85 -13.76 3.72
CA THR A 188 -3.15 -13.21 3.29
C THR A 188 -3.62 -12.04 4.17
N ASP A 189 -2.97 -11.85 5.33
CA ASP A 189 -3.30 -10.80 6.29
C ASP A 189 -2.10 -10.39 7.13
N TRP A 190 -2.28 -9.34 7.94
CA TRP A 190 -1.25 -8.82 8.83
C TRP A 190 -0.95 -9.73 10.03
N GLN A 191 -1.80 -10.67 10.37
CA GLN A 191 -1.52 -11.68 11.40
C GLN A 191 -0.45 -12.65 10.87
N GLY A 192 -0.62 -13.12 9.64
CA GLY A 192 0.39 -13.94 8.95
C GLY A 192 1.72 -13.20 8.80
N VAL A 193 1.70 -11.91 8.43
CA VAL A 193 2.92 -11.08 8.39
C VAL A 193 3.60 -11.01 9.75
N THR A 194 2.82 -10.81 10.82
CA THR A 194 3.36 -10.75 12.18
C THR A 194 4.04 -12.06 12.58
N ALA A 195 3.39 -13.19 12.31
CA ALA A 195 3.96 -14.52 12.56
C ALA A 195 5.23 -14.76 11.72
N ALA A 196 5.23 -14.34 10.46
CA ALA A 196 6.39 -14.49 9.58
C ALA A 196 7.62 -13.69 10.02
N VAL A 197 7.41 -12.52 10.64
CA VAL A 197 8.48 -11.62 11.09
C VAL A 197 8.98 -11.97 12.48
N PHE A 198 8.07 -12.25 13.42
CA PHE A 198 8.40 -12.42 14.83
C PHE A 198 8.35 -13.87 15.33
N GLY A 199 7.86 -14.79 14.49
CA GLY A 199 7.48 -16.13 14.91
C GLY A 199 6.09 -16.15 15.55
N ASP A 200 5.50 -17.33 15.66
CA ASP A 200 4.24 -17.50 16.38
C ASP A 200 4.46 -17.09 17.84
N ALA A 201 3.58 -16.22 18.34
CA ALA A 201 3.52 -15.97 19.78
C ALA A 201 3.04 -17.26 20.43
N GLY A 202 3.96 -18.01 21.08
CA GLY A 202 3.66 -19.21 21.84
C GLY A 202 2.72 -18.94 23.00
#